data_668dcdee80034335ffcda0a5366c32f9
#
_entry.id   668dcdee80034335ffcda0a5366c32f9
#
_cell.length_a   1.000
_cell.length_b   1.000
_cell.length_c   1.000
_cell.angle_alpha   90.00
_cell.angle_beta   90.00
_cell.angle_gamma   90.00
#
_symmetry.space_group_name_H-M   'P 1'
#
loop_
_entity.id
_entity.type
_entity.pdbx_description
1 polymer ?
#
loop_
_entity_poly.entity_id
_entity_poly.type
_entity_poly.pdbx_seq_one_letter_code
_entity_poly.pdbx_strand_id
1 'polypeptide(L)'
;MATVIDAAQFDARSALEGAESAAAPQLATPQPAGLAAAALAATLLAACGGGGGGGSDASTAAPALSPSPTPPDAGVSPAPAPVANNPPGPVSPAAPAAPAAPAGAGAVYAYITPASDEDAARFLLQAQFNASDADIASLRSQPYAAWLNSQMRAPPGEGGFDWLNARGYSRVDNATRYYDISYPGDHMIWKQLMTSSDGVCKRAALALSEFFVVSLAGLDFSWRSHAVAAWWDMLAANAFGNYRKLLEDVTLNPAMGYYLNTRGNLRENAATGRLPDENYGREVAQLFTIGLYQLNLDGTEKRDASGNRIETYTPADTTALARVFTGWDIDQTQNVVTVEPVQNRSLPSTAFTRLPMQLTPANHSTLASSFLGANIAAGTSGTEALKAGLDTLFKHPNVGPFFGRQMIQRLVTSNPSPAYVARVAGAFNNNGAGVRGDLAAVFAAVLLDDEARGPQGLVQNGFGKLREPMLRLVQWGRTFGISSARGSWKIGDLGNPATQLGQSPLRPASVFNFFQTRLCAAVYCPECDADTRARVPAGQ
;
A
#
# COMPACT_ATOMS: atom_id res chain seq x y z
N MET A 1 14.98 -17.73 -28.39
CA MET A 1 13.83 -18.64 -28.67
C MET A 1 12.85 -18.47 -27.51
N ALA A 2 11.78 -17.73 -27.71
CA ALA A 2 10.75 -17.52 -26.70
C ALA A 2 9.88 -18.78 -26.61
N THR A 3 9.87 -19.44 -25.47
CA THR A 3 9.02 -20.61 -25.24
C THR A 3 7.64 -20.10 -24.81
N VAL A 4 6.66 -20.23 -25.68
CA VAL A 4 5.25 -20.01 -25.38
C VAL A 4 4.77 -21.20 -24.55
N ILE A 5 4.46 -20.99 -23.29
CA ILE A 5 3.75 -21.98 -22.47
C ILE A 5 2.26 -21.67 -22.59
N ASP A 6 1.59 -22.48 -23.38
CA ASP A 6 0.12 -22.48 -23.46
C ASP A 6 -0.42 -23.11 -22.17
N ALA A 7 -1.03 -22.32 -21.30
CA ALA A 7 -1.68 -22.80 -20.09
C ALA A 7 -3.01 -23.47 -20.48
N ALA A 8 -2.91 -24.67 -21.05
CA ALA A 8 -4.05 -25.58 -21.13
C ALA A 8 -4.32 -26.12 -19.73
N GLN A 9 -5.49 -25.78 -19.22
CA GLN A 9 -6.26 -26.40 -18.14
C GLN A 9 -5.50 -27.43 -17.27
N PHE A 10 -4.96 -26.98 -16.16
CA PHE A 10 -4.75 -27.89 -15.03
C PHE A 10 -6.11 -27.95 -14.28
N ASP A 11 -6.95 -28.88 -14.67
CA ASP A 11 -8.15 -29.25 -13.94
C ASP A 11 -7.73 -30.25 -12.85
N ALA A 12 -7.67 -29.77 -11.62
CA ALA A 12 -7.26 -30.57 -10.45
C ALA A 12 -8.30 -31.62 -10.03
N ARG A 13 -9.34 -31.88 -10.84
CA ARG A 13 -10.37 -32.88 -10.57
C ARG A 13 -10.13 -34.25 -11.23
N SER A 14 -9.25 -34.37 -12.20
CA SER A 14 -9.04 -35.64 -12.91
C SER A 14 -7.88 -36.48 -12.38
N ALA A 15 -7.21 -36.07 -11.30
CA ALA A 15 -6.10 -36.85 -10.72
C ALA A 15 -6.48 -37.70 -9.49
N LEU A 16 -7.75 -37.82 -9.16
CA LEU A 16 -8.24 -38.58 -7.98
C LEU A 16 -9.02 -39.88 -8.32
N GLU A 17 -9.15 -40.24 -9.58
CA GLU A 17 -9.77 -41.52 -9.97
C GLU A 17 -8.76 -42.43 -10.62
N GLY A 18 -7.94 -43.12 -9.84
CA GLY A 18 -7.01 -44.10 -10.39
C GLY A 18 -5.99 -44.70 -9.43
N ALA A 19 -6.36 -44.94 -8.18
CA ALA A 19 -5.55 -45.72 -7.26
C ALA A 19 -6.39 -46.42 -6.19
N GLU A 20 -7.17 -47.44 -6.59
CA GLU A 20 -7.64 -48.44 -5.64
C GLU A 20 -6.78 -49.72 -5.79
N SER A 21 -6.46 -50.28 -4.63
CA SER A 21 -5.87 -51.60 -4.43
C SER A 21 -4.36 -51.69 -4.22
N ALA A 22 -3.93 -51.48 -2.99
CA ALA A 22 -2.95 -52.37 -2.32
C ALA A 22 -2.99 -52.13 -0.81
N ALA A 23 -3.13 -53.23 -0.06
CA ALA A 23 -3.43 -53.32 1.36
C ALA A 23 -2.38 -52.71 2.30
N ALA A 24 -2.88 -52.16 3.39
CA ALA A 24 -2.13 -51.55 4.52
C ALA A 24 -1.44 -52.56 5.44
N PRO A 25 -0.48 -52.11 6.23
CA PRO A 25 -0.36 -52.57 7.60
C PRO A 25 -0.74 -51.43 8.60
N GLN A 26 -1.49 -51.85 9.61
CA GLN A 26 -1.90 -51.02 10.74
C GLN A 26 -0.70 -50.59 11.58
N LEU A 27 -0.65 -49.30 11.92
CA LEU A 27 0.16 -48.80 13.03
C LEU A 27 -0.66 -47.82 13.86
N ALA A 28 -0.45 -47.94 15.17
CA ALA A 28 -1.19 -47.43 16.29
C ALA A 28 -1.48 -45.92 16.27
N THR A 29 -2.66 -45.58 16.80
CA THR A 29 -3.11 -44.22 17.13
C THR A 29 -2.28 -43.56 18.23
N PRO A 30 -1.86 -42.31 18.09
CA PRO A 30 -1.56 -41.46 19.25
C PRO A 30 -2.73 -40.50 19.50
N GLN A 31 -3.01 -40.33 20.79
CA GLN A 31 -4.02 -39.38 21.31
C GLN A 31 -3.65 -37.92 21.04
N PRO A 32 -4.64 -37.00 21.11
CA PRO A 32 -4.45 -35.61 20.72
C PRO A 32 -3.86 -34.78 21.84
N ALA A 33 -2.65 -34.27 21.64
CA ALA A 33 -2.10 -33.15 22.41
C ALA A 33 -1.92 -31.97 21.44
N GLY A 34 -2.89 -31.04 21.43
CA GLY A 34 -2.84 -29.94 20.46
C GLY A 34 -3.88 -28.83 20.66
N LEU A 35 -4.27 -28.54 21.91
CA LEU A 35 -5.22 -27.44 22.21
C LEU A 35 -4.60 -26.22 22.91
N ALA A 36 -3.27 -26.19 23.11
CA ALA A 36 -2.62 -25.05 23.79
C ALA A 36 -1.98 -24.02 22.85
N ALA A 37 -1.74 -24.34 21.58
CA ALA A 37 -1.09 -23.41 20.64
C ALA A 37 -2.07 -22.47 19.92
N ALA A 38 -3.37 -22.79 19.88
CA ALA A 38 -4.38 -21.93 19.25
C ALA A 38 -4.86 -20.77 20.14
N ALA A 39 -4.64 -20.86 21.47
CA ALA A 39 -5.11 -19.84 22.39
C ALA A 39 -4.17 -18.61 22.49
N LEU A 40 -2.90 -18.73 22.11
CA LEU A 40 -1.95 -17.59 22.15
C LEU A 40 -2.01 -16.70 20.90
N ALA A 41 -2.49 -17.22 19.78
CA ALA A 41 -2.70 -16.42 18.57
C ALA A 41 -3.99 -15.58 18.65
N ALA A 42 -4.98 -16.04 19.42
CA ALA A 42 -6.26 -15.34 19.59
C ALA A 42 -6.17 -14.11 20.52
N THR A 43 -5.23 -14.10 21.45
CA THR A 43 -5.07 -12.98 22.41
C THR A 43 -4.32 -11.78 21.82
N LEU A 44 -3.57 -11.95 20.73
CA LEU A 44 -2.92 -10.82 20.02
C LEU A 44 -3.84 -10.18 18.97
N LEU A 45 -4.90 -10.88 18.52
CA LEU A 45 -5.92 -10.32 17.62
C LEU A 45 -7.02 -9.52 18.36
N ALA A 46 -7.22 -9.75 19.67
CA ALA A 46 -8.23 -9.05 20.45
C ALA A 46 -7.89 -7.60 20.82
N ALA A 47 -6.66 -7.15 20.56
CA ALA A 47 -6.23 -5.77 20.85
C ALA A 47 -6.53 -4.78 19.71
N CYS A 48 -7.00 -5.25 18.53
CA CYS A 48 -7.29 -4.39 17.37
C CYS A 48 -8.71 -4.53 16.83
N GLY A 49 -9.64 -5.16 17.56
CA GLY A 49 -11.03 -5.33 17.15
C GLY A 49 -11.99 -5.19 18.34
N GLY A 50 -12.32 -3.97 18.71
CA GLY A 50 -13.40 -3.69 19.68
C GLY A 50 -14.63 -3.30 18.90
N GLY A 51 -15.58 -4.10 18.90
CA GLY A 51 -16.77 -4.30 19.62
C GLY A 51 -17.96 -3.70 18.91
N GLY A 52 -18.73 -4.50 18.19
CA GLY A 52 -20.10 -4.19 17.80
C GLY A 52 -21.04 -5.05 18.64
N GLY A 53 -21.92 -4.55 19.38
CA GLY A 53 -23.11 -5.20 19.90
C GLY A 53 -24.30 -4.55 19.21
N GLY A 54 -25.24 -5.18 18.66
CA GLY A 54 -26.17 -6.16 19.03
C GLY A 54 -27.48 -5.53 19.46
N GLY A 55 -28.59 -5.87 18.83
CA GLY A 55 -29.90 -5.78 19.47
C GLY A 55 -31.06 -5.24 18.64
N SER A 56 -31.73 -6.15 17.99
CA SER A 56 -33.19 -6.44 17.97
C SER A 56 -34.21 -5.34 17.64
N ASP A 57 -34.96 -5.69 16.62
CA ASP A 57 -36.42 -5.62 16.42
C ASP A 57 -37.24 -4.39 16.81
N ALA A 58 -37.92 -3.82 15.83
CA ALA A 58 -39.37 -3.79 15.79
C ALA A 58 -39.94 -3.12 14.52
N SER A 59 -40.78 -3.86 13.89
CA SER A 59 -41.81 -3.55 12.92
C SER A 59 -42.56 -2.24 13.20
N THR A 60 -42.88 -1.44 12.14
CA THR A 60 -44.27 -1.14 11.75
C THR A 60 -44.34 -0.15 10.57
N ALA A 61 -45.16 -0.61 9.59
CA ALA A 61 -46.11 0.12 8.75
C ALA A 61 -45.72 1.36 7.94
N ALA A 62 -45.82 1.21 6.65
CA ALA A 62 -46.03 2.25 5.65
C ALA A 62 -47.42 2.94 5.81
N PRO A 63 -47.62 4.12 5.29
CA PRO A 63 -48.84 4.40 4.57
C PRO A 63 -48.66 4.95 3.14
N ALA A 64 -49.72 4.78 2.44
CA ALA A 64 -50.05 4.77 1.06
C ALA A 64 -49.86 6.05 0.23
N LEU A 65 -49.83 5.78 -1.07
CA LEU A 65 -49.95 6.60 -2.27
C LEU A 65 -51.15 7.57 -2.33
N SER A 66 -50.98 8.65 -3.04
CA SER A 66 -51.96 9.14 -4.03
C SER A 66 -51.40 10.31 -4.89
N PRO A 67 -52.07 10.68 -6.01
CA PRO A 67 -51.52 10.46 -7.36
C PRO A 67 -51.22 11.75 -8.15
N SER A 68 -50.67 11.57 -9.31
CA SER A 68 -50.34 12.56 -10.35
C SER A 68 -51.57 13.34 -10.87
N PRO A 69 -51.34 14.47 -11.54
CA PRO A 69 -51.95 14.69 -12.87
C PRO A 69 -50.94 15.04 -13.98
N THR A 70 -51.27 14.55 -15.14
CA THR A 70 -50.62 14.75 -16.44
C THR A 70 -51.21 15.99 -17.20
N PRO A 71 -50.67 16.35 -18.37
CA PRO A 71 -50.17 17.69 -18.76
C PRO A 71 -51.15 18.49 -19.68
N PRO A 72 -50.68 19.60 -20.25
CA PRO A 72 -50.77 19.65 -21.72
C PRO A 72 -49.54 20.14 -22.47
N ASP A 73 -49.47 19.67 -23.64
CA ASP A 73 -48.61 19.81 -24.78
C ASP A 73 -48.49 21.29 -25.26
N ALA A 74 -47.25 21.68 -25.57
CA ALA A 74 -46.99 22.76 -26.53
C ALA A 74 -45.54 22.65 -27.04
N GLY A 75 -45.41 22.38 -28.33
CA GLY A 75 -44.18 22.21 -29.04
C GLY A 75 -43.28 23.46 -29.06
N VAL A 76 -41.99 23.21 -28.93
CA VAL A 76 -40.92 24.15 -29.35
C VAL A 76 -39.78 23.33 -29.95
N SER A 77 -39.31 23.83 -31.08
CA SER A 77 -38.17 23.34 -31.88
C SER A 77 -36.91 23.02 -31.10
N PRO A 78 -36.07 22.09 -31.55
CA PRO A 78 -34.86 21.68 -30.85
C PRO A 78 -33.80 22.77 -30.89
N ALA A 79 -33.31 23.16 -29.71
CA ALA A 79 -32.10 23.94 -29.55
C ALA A 79 -30.87 23.07 -29.80
N PRO A 80 -29.73 23.62 -30.24
CA PRO A 80 -28.53 22.84 -30.52
C PRO A 80 -27.99 22.21 -29.24
N ALA A 81 -27.48 20.99 -29.39
CA ALA A 81 -26.89 20.21 -28.28
C ALA A 81 -25.80 21.00 -27.56
N PRO A 82 -25.75 20.98 -26.22
CA PRO A 82 -24.66 21.57 -25.48
C PRO A 82 -23.37 20.76 -25.77
N VAL A 83 -22.33 21.51 -26.13
CA VAL A 83 -20.97 21.00 -26.22
C VAL A 83 -20.63 20.36 -24.88
N ALA A 84 -20.30 19.09 -24.88
CA ALA A 84 -19.83 18.38 -23.69
C ALA A 84 -18.58 19.09 -23.17
N ASN A 85 -18.73 19.85 -22.09
CA ASN A 85 -17.61 20.25 -21.27
C ASN A 85 -17.06 18.98 -20.60
N ASN A 86 -16.08 18.34 -21.22
CA ASN A 86 -15.23 17.41 -20.52
C ASN A 86 -14.60 18.18 -19.35
N PRO A 87 -14.76 17.71 -18.12
CA PRO A 87 -13.96 18.22 -17.01
C PRO A 87 -12.48 18.09 -17.41
N PRO A 88 -11.62 19.07 -17.06
CA PRO A 88 -10.20 18.94 -17.32
C PRO A 88 -9.73 17.62 -16.70
N GLY A 89 -9.14 16.77 -17.52
CA GLY A 89 -8.49 15.55 -17.06
C GLY A 89 -7.52 15.88 -15.92
N PRO A 90 -7.20 14.95 -15.04
CA PRO A 90 -6.28 15.19 -13.94
C PRO A 90 -5.02 15.84 -14.54
N VAL A 91 -4.72 17.05 -14.06
CA VAL A 91 -3.51 17.78 -14.47
C VAL A 91 -2.36 16.86 -14.11
N SER A 92 -1.66 16.32 -15.09
CA SER A 92 -0.40 15.60 -14.85
C SER A 92 0.45 16.48 -13.94
N PRO A 93 0.90 15.99 -12.78
CA PRO A 93 1.82 16.75 -11.95
C PRO A 93 3.02 17.15 -12.82
N ALA A 94 3.43 18.40 -12.71
CA ALA A 94 4.63 18.89 -13.38
C ALA A 94 5.76 17.89 -13.09
N ALA A 95 6.49 17.49 -14.13
CA ALA A 95 7.60 16.56 -13.99
C ALA A 95 8.50 17.03 -12.82
N PRO A 96 8.82 16.15 -11.86
CA PRO A 96 9.66 16.53 -10.73
C PRO A 96 10.96 17.15 -11.27
N ALA A 97 11.37 18.26 -10.66
CA ALA A 97 12.68 18.85 -10.91
C ALA A 97 13.73 17.75 -10.70
N ALA A 98 14.81 17.79 -11.48
CA ALA A 98 15.91 16.85 -11.27
C ALA A 98 16.29 16.88 -9.78
N PRO A 99 16.40 15.73 -9.09
CA PRO A 99 16.90 15.75 -7.74
C PRO A 99 18.26 16.46 -7.76
N ALA A 100 18.38 17.52 -6.98
CA ALA A 100 19.68 18.11 -6.72
C ALA A 100 20.58 17.01 -6.15
N ALA A 101 21.85 17.02 -6.52
CA ALA A 101 22.81 16.04 -6.00
C ALA A 101 22.67 15.97 -4.48
N PRO A 102 22.59 14.77 -3.87
CA PRO A 102 22.51 14.64 -2.43
C PRO A 102 23.69 15.38 -1.81
N ALA A 103 23.38 16.43 -1.04
CA ALA A 103 24.38 17.20 -0.34
C ALA A 103 24.88 16.34 0.83
N GLY A 104 26.04 15.69 0.66
CA GLY A 104 26.68 14.93 1.73
C GLY A 104 27.78 14.03 1.19
N ALA A 105 28.88 13.91 1.94
CA ALA A 105 29.86 12.85 1.74
C ALA A 105 29.17 11.49 1.85
N GLY A 106 29.09 10.74 0.76
CA GLY A 106 28.37 9.45 0.70
C GLY A 106 27.70 9.15 -0.63
N ALA A 107 27.98 9.93 -1.67
CA ALA A 107 27.40 9.76 -3.01
C ALA A 107 28.47 9.65 -4.12
N VAL A 108 29.67 9.21 -3.79
CA VAL A 108 30.78 9.09 -4.77
C VAL A 108 30.38 8.14 -5.90
N TYR A 109 29.77 7.02 -5.55
CA TYR A 109 29.34 6.01 -6.53
C TYR A 109 28.17 6.47 -7.42
N ALA A 110 27.39 7.47 -7.00
CA ALA A 110 26.27 7.97 -7.80
C ALA A 110 26.69 8.48 -9.20
N TYR A 111 27.89 9.05 -9.30
CA TYR A 111 28.38 9.74 -10.49
C TYR A 111 29.36 8.93 -11.34
N ILE A 112 29.59 7.67 -11.00
CA ILE A 112 30.37 6.75 -11.83
C ILE A 112 29.47 5.75 -12.56
N THR A 113 29.99 5.18 -13.63
CA THR A 113 29.36 4.04 -14.30
C THR A 113 29.64 2.75 -13.51
N PRO A 114 28.75 1.75 -13.55
CA PRO A 114 29.03 0.43 -12.96
C PRO A 114 30.32 -0.15 -13.50
N ALA A 115 31.16 -0.67 -12.60
CA ALA A 115 32.45 -1.26 -12.99
C ALA A 115 32.32 -2.61 -13.70
N SER A 116 31.23 -3.35 -13.38
CA SER A 116 30.97 -4.67 -13.95
C SER A 116 29.46 -4.87 -14.21
N ASP A 117 29.13 -5.95 -14.90
CA ASP A 117 27.73 -6.36 -15.14
C ASP A 117 27.05 -6.76 -13.84
N GLU A 118 27.78 -7.36 -12.90
CA GLU A 118 27.30 -7.72 -11.58
C GLU A 118 26.92 -6.47 -10.74
N ASP A 119 27.72 -5.40 -10.80
CA ASP A 119 27.41 -4.14 -10.15
C ASP A 119 26.16 -3.49 -10.74
N ALA A 120 26.03 -3.53 -12.08
CA ALA A 120 24.85 -3.05 -12.77
C ALA A 120 23.61 -3.89 -12.41
N ALA A 121 23.72 -5.21 -12.44
CA ALA A 121 22.64 -6.12 -12.09
C ALA A 121 22.19 -5.94 -10.62
N ARG A 122 23.14 -5.78 -9.68
CA ARG A 122 22.84 -5.50 -8.27
C ARG A 122 22.02 -4.24 -8.11
N PHE A 123 22.38 -3.16 -8.80
CA PHE A 123 21.59 -1.93 -8.77
C PHE A 123 20.20 -2.10 -9.38
N LEU A 124 20.11 -2.69 -10.57
CA LEU A 124 18.84 -2.90 -11.28
C LEU A 124 17.87 -3.76 -10.46
N LEU A 125 18.36 -4.80 -9.79
CA LEU A 125 17.53 -5.65 -8.92
C LEU A 125 17.01 -4.92 -7.67
N GLN A 126 17.64 -3.84 -7.26
CA GLN A 126 17.15 -2.97 -6.17
C GLN A 126 16.18 -1.91 -6.70
N ALA A 127 16.52 -1.29 -7.84
CA ALA A 127 15.79 -0.16 -8.42
C ALA A 127 14.54 -0.58 -9.21
N GLN A 128 14.54 -1.78 -9.80
CA GLN A 128 13.42 -2.34 -10.58
C GLN A 128 13.21 -3.84 -10.29
N PHE A 129 12.55 -4.59 -11.16
CA PHE A 129 12.17 -5.99 -10.88
C PHE A 129 13.19 -7.01 -11.39
N ASN A 130 13.90 -6.73 -12.48
CA ASN A 130 14.85 -7.61 -13.14
C ASN A 130 16.07 -6.82 -13.62
N ALA A 131 17.06 -7.55 -14.13
CA ALA A 131 18.23 -7.03 -14.82
C ALA A 131 18.38 -7.82 -16.12
N SER A 132 17.88 -7.31 -17.24
CA SER A 132 18.12 -7.89 -18.55
C SER A 132 19.48 -7.42 -19.10
N ASP A 133 20.02 -8.15 -20.09
CA ASP A 133 21.26 -7.75 -20.77
C ASP A 133 21.16 -6.32 -21.36
N ALA A 134 19.98 -5.97 -21.88
CA ALA A 134 19.72 -4.62 -22.41
C ALA A 134 19.73 -3.55 -21.29
N ASP A 135 19.12 -3.85 -20.15
CA ASP A 135 19.14 -2.94 -18.98
C ASP A 135 20.56 -2.76 -18.43
N ILE A 136 21.32 -3.86 -18.34
CA ILE A 136 22.72 -3.84 -17.90
C ILE A 136 23.56 -2.99 -18.85
N ALA A 137 23.48 -3.24 -20.16
CA ALA A 137 24.21 -2.47 -21.17
C ALA A 137 23.82 -0.97 -21.14
N SER A 138 22.54 -0.66 -21.01
CA SER A 138 22.05 0.72 -20.87
C SER A 138 22.61 1.41 -19.64
N LEU A 139 22.61 0.73 -18.48
CA LEU A 139 23.13 1.30 -17.25
C LEU A 139 24.66 1.46 -17.30
N ARG A 140 25.40 0.49 -17.86
CA ARG A 140 26.86 0.56 -18.00
C ARG A 140 27.38 1.63 -18.95
N SER A 141 26.50 2.23 -19.76
CA SER A 141 26.87 3.33 -20.67
C SER A 141 26.84 4.71 -20.01
N GLN A 142 26.41 4.83 -18.75
CA GLN A 142 26.19 6.11 -18.08
C GLN A 142 26.29 6.00 -16.56
N PRO A 143 26.49 7.11 -15.81
CA PRO A 143 26.47 7.11 -14.35
C PRO A 143 25.14 6.62 -13.78
N TYR A 144 25.19 5.95 -12.62
CA TYR A 144 24.00 5.49 -11.90
C TYR A 144 22.93 6.58 -11.74
N ALA A 145 23.33 7.78 -11.33
CA ALA A 145 22.40 8.90 -11.13
C ALA A 145 21.72 9.35 -12.44
N ALA A 146 22.46 9.38 -13.55
CA ALA A 146 21.89 9.76 -14.84
C ALA A 146 20.84 8.74 -15.31
N TRP A 147 21.15 7.45 -15.20
CA TRP A 147 20.21 6.39 -15.54
C TRP A 147 18.96 6.45 -14.66
N LEU A 148 19.13 6.53 -13.32
CA LEU A 148 18.01 6.59 -12.39
C LEU A 148 17.10 7.80 -12.65
N ASN A 149 17.68 8.97 -12.89
CA ASN A 149 16.92 10.18 -13.24
C ASN A 149 16.10 10.00 -14.53
N SER A 150 16.66 9.33 -15.54
CA SER A 150 15.93 9.05 -16.78
C SER A 150 14.73 8.13 -16.51
N GLN A 151 14.91 7.10 -15.67
CA GLN A 151 13.85 6.16 -15.33
C GLN A 151 12.74 6.78 -14.45
N MET A 152 13.10 7.65 -13.50
CA MET A 152 12.11 8.37 -12.69
C MET A 152 11.24 9.33 -13.50
N ARG A 153 11.71 9.75 -14.67
CA ARG A 153 10.99 10.63 -15.61
C ARG A 153 10.35 9.88 -16.78
N ALA A 154 10.49 8.56 -16.81
CA ALA A 154 9.88 7.75 -17.86
C ALA A 154 8.36 7.95 -17.84
N PRO A 155 7.71 7.99 -19.02
CA PRO A 155 6.26 8.06 -19.09
C PRO A 155 5.63 6.91 -18.31
N PRO A 156 4.52 7.16 -17.59
CA PRO A 156 3.83 6.10 -16.87
C PRO A 156 3.29 5.05 -17.85
N GLY A 157 3.42 3.79 -17.49
CA GLY A 157 2.78 2.70 -18.20
C GLY A 157 1.26 2.69 -17.99
N GLU A 158 0.58 1.76 -18.65
CA GLU A 158 -0.87 1.56 -18.49
C GLU A 158 -1.25 1.37 -17.00
N GLY A 159 -2.24 2.12 -16.54
CA GLY A 159 -2.77 2.02 -15.18
C GLY A 159 -3.52 0.71 -14.93
N GLY A 160 -3.58 0.30 -13.66
CA GLY A 160 -4.32 -0.91 -13.26
C GLY A 160 -5.82 -0.75 -13.43
N PHE A 161 -6.36 0.41 -13.09
CA PHE A 161 -7.78 0.72 -13.23
C PHE A 161 -8.23 0.69 -14.70
N ASP A 162 -7.46 1.32 -15.58
CA ASP A 162 -7.78 1.36 -17.01
C ASP A 162 -7.65 -0.03 -17.65
N TRP A 163 -6.66 -0.81 -17.24
CA TRP A 163 -6.54 -2.20 -17.66
C TRP A 163 -7.74 -3.06 -17.25
N LEU A 164 -8.26 -2.92 -16.02
CA LEU A 164 -9.47 -3.61 -15.59
C LEU A 164 -10.67 -3.25 -16.47
N ASN A 165 -10.85 -1.96 -16.79
CA ASN A 165 -11.92 -1.49 -17.64
C ASN A 165 -11.79 -2.03 -19.07
N ALA A 166 -10.61 -1.96 -19.66
CA ALA A 166 -10.33 -2.49 -21.01
C ALA A 166 -10.59 -4.00 -21.11
N ARG A 167 -10.42 -4.74 -20.00
CA ARG A 167 -10.73 -6.18 -19.91
C ARG A 167 -12.21 -6.47 -19.62
N GLY A 168 -13.04 -5.45 -19.44
CA GLY A 168 -14.47 -5.59 -19.17
C GLY A 168 -14.82 -5.99 -17.75
N TYR A 169 -13.90 -5.87 -16.79
CA TYR A 169 -14.15 -6.20 -15.39
C TYR A 169 -15.06 -5.18 -14.68
N SER A 170 -15.39 -4.05 -15.32
CA SER A 170 -16.38 -3.07 -14.84
C SER A 170 -17.83 -3.38 -15.22
N ARG A 171 -18.09 -4.49 -15.92
CA ARG A 171 -19.44 -4.85 -16.36
C ARG A 171 -20.29 -5.38 -15.21
N VAL A 172 -21.57 -5.00 -15.23
CA VAL A 172 -22.61 -5.57 -14.36
C VAL A 172 -23.40 -6.57 -15.19
N ASP A 173 -23.13 -7.84 -15.02
CA ASP A 173 -23.85 -8.93 -15.68
C ASP A 173 -24.07 -10.12 -14.73
N ASN A 174 -24.93 -11.05 -15.14
CA ASN A 174 -25.28 -12.23 -14.34
C ASN A 174 -24.19 -13.29 -14.28
N ALA A 175 -23.37 -13.36 -15.34
CA ALA A 175 -22.49 -14.50 -15.54
C ALA A 175 -21.21 -14.38 -14.74
N THR A 176 -20.70 -13.16 -14.55
CA THR A 176 -19.35 -12.94 -14.04
C THR A 176 -19.29 -12.31 -12.66
N ARG A 177 -20.27 -11.49 -12.28
CA ARG A 177 -20.36 -10.79 -10.99
C ARG A 177 -19.04 -10.15 -10.53
N TYR A 178 -18.30 -9.53 -11.45
CA TYR A 178 -16.97 -8.92 -11.17
C TYR A 178 -17.01 -7.89 -10.04
N TYR A 179 -18.16 -7.27 -9.81
CA TYR A 179 -18.37 -6.32 -8.72
C TYR A 179 -18.22 -6.92 -7.31
N ASP A 180 -18.39 -8.23 -7.14
CA ASP A 180 -18.26 -8.93 -5.85
C ASP A 180 -16.98 -9.78 -5.73
N ILE A 181 -16.15 -9.83 -6.78
CA ILE A 181 -15.04 -10.77 -6.88
C ILE A 181 -13.69 -10.04 -6.79
N SER A 182 -12.71 -10.64 -6.13
CA SER A 182 -11.38 -10.05 -5.91
C SER A 182 -10.33 -10.45 -6.95
N TYR A 183 -10.46 -11.61 -7.62
CA TYR A 183 -9.40 -12.09 -8.52
C TYR A 183 -9.05 -11.16 -9.70
N PRO A 184 -9.93 -10.27 -10.23
CA PRO A 184 -9.49 -9.31 -11.23
C PRO A 184 -8.39 -8.36 -10.72
N GLY A 185 -8.42 -8.02 -9.42
CA GLY A 185 -7.37 -7.26 -8.77
C GLY A 185 -6.04 -8.02 -8.73
N ASP A 186 -6.07 -9.35 -8.49
CA ASP A 186 -4.85 -10.19 -8.57
C ASP A 186 -4.28 -10.21 -9.98
N HIS A 187 -5.13 -10.44 -10.98
CA HIS A 187 -4.69 -10.46 -12.38
C HIS A 187 -4.07 -9.12 -12.80
N MET A 188 -4.69 -8.03 -12.35
CA MET A 188 -4.20 -6.68 -12.60
C MET A 188 -2.80 -6.46 -12.02
N ILE A 189 -2.60 -6.75 -10.73
CA ILE A 189 -1.32 -6.47 -10.10
C ILE A 189 -0.20 -7.35 -10.66
N TRP A 190 -0.46 -8.64 -10.91
CA TRP A 190 0.52 -9.49 -11.56
C TRP A 190 0.90 -9.00 -12.96
N LYS A 191 -0.08 -8.53 -13.76
CA LYS A 191 0.20 -7.89 -15.04
C LYS A 191 1.09 -6.66 -14.86
N GLN A 192 0.77 -5.78 -13.92
CA GLN A 192 1.57 -4.58 -13.64
C GLN A 192 3.03 -4.95 -13.31
N LEU A 193 3.24 -5.91 -12.42
CA LEU A 193 4.59 -6.31 -12.01
C LEU A 193 5.35 -7.04 -13.13
N MET A 194 4.67 -7.86 -13.93
CA MET A 194 5.31 -8.70 -14.96
C MET A 194 5.66 -7.94 -16.25
N THR A 195 4.90 -6.88 -16.61
CA THR A 195 5.01 -6.32 -17.96
C THR A 195 5.26 -4.81 -18.04
N SER A 196 5.13 -4.06 -16.93
CA SER A 196 5.29 -2.60 -16.99
C SER A 196 6.68 -2.20 -17.50
N SER A 197 6.72 -1.20 -18.37
CA SER A 197 7.95 -0.61 -18.90
C SER A 197 8.57 0.42 -17.94
N ASP A 198 7.77 1.00 -17.06
CA ASP A 198 8.16 1.94 -16.00
C ASP A 198 8.58 1.21 -14.71
N GLY A 199 9.51 0.24 -14.83
CA GLY A 199 9.89 -0.68 -13.77
C GLY A 199 10.36 -0.02 -12.48
N VAL A 200 11.08 1.10 -12.56
CA VAL A 200 11.55 1.86 -11.39
C VAL A 200 10.38 2.50 -10.64
N CYS A 201 9.43 3.10 -11.37
CA CYS A 201 8.21 3.66 -10.79
C CYS A 201 7.37 2.57 -10.09
N LYS A 202 7.14 1.45 -10.75
CA LYS A 202 6.36 0.34 -10.18
C LYS A 202 7.06 -0.33 -9.00
N ARG A 203 8.40 -0.37 -8.98
CA ARG A 203 9.17 -0.88 -7.84
C ARG A 203 9.06 0.06 -6.63
N ALA A 204 9.10 1.38 -6.86
CA ALA A 204 8.84 2.36 -5.81
C ALA A 204 7.38 2.26 -5.31
N ALA A 205 6.40 2.16 -6.21
CA ALA A 205 4.99 1.98 -5.85
C ALA A 205 4.76 0.70 -5.02
N LEU A 206 5.46 -0.40 -5.33
CA LEU A 206 5.39 -1.62 -4.54
C LEU A 206 5.96 -1.39 -3.13
N ALA A 207 7.11 -0.74 -3.00
CA ALA A 207 7.67 -0.40 -1.69
C ALA A 207 6.73 0.52 -0.87
N LEU A 208 6.06 1.46 -1.54
CA LEU A 208 5.03 2.31 -0.91
C LEU A 208 3.79 1.50 -0.51
N SER A 209 3.34 0.52 -1.31
CA SER A 209 2.20 -0.33 -0.97
C SER A 209 2.48 -1.28 0.20
N GLU A 210 3.75 -1.60 0.43
CA GLU A 210 4.21 -2.36 1.58
C GLU A 210 4.34 -1.49 2.85
N PHE A 211 4.38 -0.19 2.69
CA PHE A 211 4.44 0.80 3.77
C PHE A 211 3.05 1.34 4.12
N PHE A 212 2.30 1.81 3.15
CA PHE A 212 0.90 2.21 3.26
C PHE A 212 0.02 1.01 2.95
N VAL A 213 -0.22 0.18 3.93
CA VAL A 213 -0.85 -1.12 3.69
C VAL A 213 -2.34 -1.00 3.45
N VAL A 214 -2.80 -1.55 2.31
CA VAL A 214 -4.20 -1.91 2.03
C VAL A 214 -4.22 -3.33 1.50
N SER A 215 -5.14 -4.16 2.00
CA SER A 215 -5.28 -5.55 1.57
C SER A 215 -6.54 -5.76 0.74
N LEU A 216 -6.40 -6.30 -0.48
CA LEU A 216 -7.54 -6.71 -1.30
C LEU A 216 -8.43 -7.74 -0.58
N ALA A 217 -7.85 -8.58 0.28
CA ALA A 217 -8.59 -9.53 1.10
C ALA A 217 -9.40 -8.85 2.21
N GLY A 218 -8.97 -7.68 2.68
CA GLY A 218 -9.64 -6.90 3.73
C GLY A 218 -10.69 -5.91 3.20
N LEU A 219 -10.91 -5.85 1.88
CA LEU A 219 -11.93 -4.98 1.29
C LEU A 219 -13.21 -5.77 1.03
N ASP A 220 -14.23 -5.55 1.86
CA ASP A 220 -15.53 -6.24 1.74
C ASP A 220 -16.63 -5.29 1.23
N PHE A 221 -16.48 -4.86 -0.03
CA PHE A 221 -17.47 -4.04 -0.73
C PHE A 221 -17.42 -4.28 -2.25
N SER A 222 -18.46 -3.82 -2.95
CA SER A 222 -18.53 -3.94 -4.42
C SER A 222 -17.41 -3.14 -5.09
N TRP A 223 -16.84 -3.72 -6.15
CA TRP A 223 -15.74 -3.14 -6.92
C TRP A 223 -14.40 -3.08 -6.18
N ARG A 224 -14.17 -3.98 -5.21
CA ARG A 224 -12.90 -4.06 -4.48
C ARG A 224 -11.67 -4.19 -5.38
N SER A 225 -11.79 -4.88 -6.52
CA SER A 225 -10.71 -4.97 -7.52
C SER A 225 -10.36 -3.62 -8.16
N HIS A 226 -11.38 -2.80 -8.45
CA HIS A 226 -11.18 -1.45 -8.97
C HIS A 226 -10.64 -0.50 -7.89
N ALA A 227 -11.09 -0.67 -6.65
CA ALA A 227 -10.57 0.12 -5.54
C ALA A 227 -9.08 -0.13 -5.29
N VAL A 228 -8.64 -1.40 -5.31
CA VAL A 228 -7.22 -1.72 -5.15
C VAL A 228 -6.40 -1.33 -6.39
N ALA A 229 -7.00 -1.33 -7.58
CA ALA A 229 -6.33 -0.81 -8.78
C ALA A 229 -6.15 0.71 -8.72
N ALA A 230 -7.17 1.45 -8.30
CA ALA A 230 -7.06 2.89 -8.07
C ALA A 230 -6.06 3.24 -6.96
N TRP A 231 -6.02 2.43 -5.90
CA TRP A 231 -5.00 2.52 -4.85
C TRP A 231 -3.58 2.36 -5.41
N TRP A 232 -3.34 1.31 -6.20
CA TRP A 232 -2.06 1.06 -6.85
C TRP A 232 -1.65 2.20 -7.79
N ASP A 233 -2.57 2.67 -8.62
CA ASP A 233 -2.32 3.75 -9.58
C ASP A 233 -2.00 5.07 -8.86
N MET A 234 -2.68 5.36 -7.74
CA MET A 234 -2.40 6.53 -6.89
C MET A 234 -0.98 6.45 -6.30
N LEU A 235 -0.56 5.28 -5.79
CA LEU A 235 0.80 5.09 -5.27
C LEU A 235 1.85 5.26 -6.37
N ALA A 236 1.60 4.72 -7.58
CA ALA A 236 2.49 4.87 -8.72
C ALA A 236 2.60 6.34 -9.17
N ALA A 237 1.49 7.06 -9.23
CA ALA A 237 1.47 8.48 -9.58
C ALA A 237 2.23 9.36 -8.58
N ASN A 238 2.25 8.98 -7.30
CA ASN A 238 2.95 9.69 -6.23
C ASN A 238 4.36 9.16 -5.95
N ALA A 239 4.85 8.13 -6.66
CA ALA A 239 6.09 7.43 -6.32
C ALA A 239 7.30 8.37 -6.21
N PHE A 240 7.36 9.42 -7.01
CA PHE A 240 8.42 10.43 -7.02
C PHE A 240 7.90 11.85 -6.76
N GLY A 241 6.71 11.96 -6.16
CA GLY A 241 6.09 13.22 -5.75
C GLY A 241 6.55 13.69 -4.37
N ASN A 242 5.64 14.39 -3.67
CA ASN A 242 5.90 14.85 -2.31
C ASN A 242 5.14 13.99 -1.28
N TYR A 243 5.83 13.58 -0.24
CA TYR A 243 5.28 12.74 0.84
C TYR A 243 4.04 13.34 1.51
N ARG A 244 3.99 14.66 1.71
CA ARG A 244 2.82 15.32 2.31
C ARG A 244 1.58 15.17 1.42
N LYS A 245 1.75 15.30 0.09
CA LYS A 245 0.67 15.07 -0.87
C LYS A 245 0.26 13.60 -0.89
N LEU A 246 1.23 12.69 -0.95
CA LEU A 246 0.97 11.26 -0.87
C LEU A 246 0.19 10.90 0.40
N LEU A 247 0.56 11.45 1.57
CA LEU A 247 -0.12 11.19 2.84
C LEU A 247 -1.59 11.65 2.81
N GLU A 248 -1.88 12.76 2.14
CA GLU A 248 -3.24 13.23 1.92
C GLU A 248 -4.02 12.32 0.98
N ASP A 249 -3.41 11.93 -0.14
CA ASP A 249 -4.04 11.01 -1.10
C ASP A 249 -4.31 9.64 -0.48
N VAL A 250 -3.40 9.13 0.36
CA VAL A 250 -3.60 7.91 1.15
C VAL A 250 -4.78 8.07 2.11
N THR A 251 -4.84 9.19 2.85
CA THR A 251 -5.89 9.47 3.83
C THR A 251 -7.28 9.50 3.19
N LEU A 252 -7.38 10.12 2.03
CA LEU A 252 -8.66 10.32 1.33
C LEU A 252 -8.99 9.23 0.31
N ASN A 253 -8.12 8.22 0.15
CA ASN A 253 -8.38 7.13 -0.78
C ASN A 253 -9.51 6.21 -0.28
N PRO A 254 -10.51 5.88 -1.12
CA PRO A 254 -11.60 4.98 -0.74
C PRO A 254 -11.16 3.62 -0.21
N ALA A 255 -10.14 2.99 -0.82
CA ALA A 255 -9.64 1.69 -0.35
C ALA A 255 -9.08 1.79 1.08
N MET A 256 -8.31 2.84 1.38
CA MET A 256 -7.83 3.12 2.74
C MET A 256 -8.98 3.45 3.68
N GLY A 257 -9.96 4.25 3.23
CA GLY A 257 -11.14 4.60 4.01
C GLY A 257 -11.95 3.38 4.48
N TYR A 258 -12.06 2.35 3.64
CA TYR A 258 -12.67 1.08 4.01
C TYR A 258 -11.75 0.23 4.89
N TYR A 259 -10.45 0.19 4.59
CA TYR A 259 -9.51 -0.71 5.25
C TYR A 259 -9.20 -0.30 6.70
N LEU A 260 -9.12 1.00 6.98
CA LEU A 260 -8.82 1.55 8.31
C LEU A 260 -9.95 2.39 8.92
N ASN A 261 -11.19 2.25 8.43
CA ASN A 261 -12.41 2.86 8.99
C ASN A 261 -12.43 4.40 9.01
N THR A 262 -11.65 5.07 8.15
CA THR A 262 -11.78 6.54 8.01
C THR A 262 -13.09 6.91 7.35
N ARG A 263 -13.54 6.08 6.41
CA ARG A 263 -14.84 6.21 5.75
C ARG A 263 -15.97 6.10 6.77
N GLY A 264 -16.85 7.10 6.76
CA GLY A 264 -18.04 7.11 7.63
C GLY A 264 -17.74 7.28 9.11
N ASN A 265 -16.49 7.64 9.49
CA ASN A 265 -16.17 8.00 10.86
C ASN A 265 -16.93 9.26 11.28
N LEU A 266 -17.75 9.16 12.31
CA LEU A 266 -18.66 10.21 12.76
C LEU A 266 -18.11 10.92 13.99
N ARG A 267 -18.41 12.22 14.10
CA ARG A 267 -18.13 13.01 15.30
C ARG A 267 -18.74 12.37 16.55
N GLU A 268 -18.28 12.79 17.70
CA GLU A 268 -18.81 12.41 19.00
C GLU A 268 -20.33 12.70 19.12
N ASN A 269 -21.02 11.91 19.95
CA ASN A 269 -22.41 12.11 20.29
C ASN A 269 -22.62 11.83 21.79
N ALA A 270 -22.75 12.89 22.57
CA ALA A 270 -22.90 12.79 24.03
C ALA A 270 -24.19 12.05 24.46
N ALA A 271 -25.26 12.12 23.65
CA ALA A 271 -26.52 11.45 24.00
C ALA A 271 -26.43 9.92 23.89
N THR A 272 -25.56 9.40 23.00
CA THR A 272 -25.36 7.96 22.80
C THR A 272 -24.04 7.46 23.36
N GLY A 273 -23.17 8.34 23.85
CA GLY A 273 -21.81 7.99 24.29
C GLY A 273 -20.84 7.65 23.14
N ARG A 274 -21.24 7.88 21.86
CA ARG A 274 -20.37 7.60 20.72
C ARG A 274 -19.15 8.53 20.72
N LEU A 275 -17.97 7.93 20.52
CA LEU A 275 -16.71 8.63 20.25
C LEU A 275 -16.29 8.40 18.79
N PRO A 276 -15.47 9.28 18.20
CA PRO A 276 -14.83 9.02 16.90
C PRO A 276 -14.01 7.74 16.92
N ASP A 277 -13.96 7.04 15.78
CA ASP A 277 -13.09 5.87 15.60
C ASP A 277 -11.62 6.32 15.57
N GLU A 278 -10.79 5.74 16.43
CA GLU A 278 -9.37 6.07 16.58
C GLU A 278 -8.45 5.28 15.64
N ASN A 279 -8.97 4.27 14.92
CA ASN A 279 -8.14 3.32 14.19
C ASN A 279 -7.21 4.03 13.22
N TYR A 280 -7.75 4.84 12.31
CA TYR A 280 -6.92 5.57 11.35
C TYR A 280 -5.98 6.58 12.03
N GLY A 281 -6.46 7.28 13.06
CA GLY A 281 -5.65 8.24 13.83
C GLY A 281 -4.40 7.58 14.42
N ARG A 282 -4.54 6.36 14.94
CA ARG A 282 -3.44 5.56 15.46
C ARG A 282 -2.50 5.09 14.35
N GLU A 283 -3.05 4.52 13.28
CA GLU A 283 -2.23 3.95 12.23
C GLU A 283 -1.46 5.01 11.41
N VAL A 284 -2.05 6.18 11.18
CA VAL A 284 -1.34 7.27 10.49
C VAL A 284 -0.17 7.79 11.32
N ALA A 285 -0.29 7.85 12.64
CA ALA A 285 0.81 8.21 13.52
C ALA A 285 1.84 7.08 13.61
N GLN A 286 1.42 5.87 13.93
CA GLN A 286 2.28 4.75 14.27
C GLN A 286 2.97 4.12 13.05
N LEU A 287 2.22 3.84 11.98
CA LEU A 287 2.72 3.07 10.83
C LEU A 287 3.14 3.95 9.66
N PHE A 288 2.48 5.10 9.48
CA PHE A 288 2.68 5.89 8.27
C PHE A 288 3.52 7.15 8.49
N THR A 289 3.78 7.60 9.73
CA THR A 289 4.51 8.85 9.93
C THR A 289 5.59 8.81 11.01
N ILE A 290 5.21 8.76 12.31
CA ILE A 290 6.14 9.06 13.39
C ILE A 290 6.66 7.84 14.16
N GLY A 291 5.98 6.69 14.04
CA GLY A 291 6.34 5.48 14.77
C GLY A 291 6.04 5.58 16.28
N LEU A 292 6.39 4.52 17.03
CA LEU A 292 6.10 4.44 18.48
C LEU A 292 7.08 5.25 19.33
N TYR A 293 8.35 5.34 18.91
CA TYR A 293 9.41 5.92 19.72
C TYR A 293 10.12 7.04 18.98
N GLN A 294 10.57 8.05 19.73
CA GLN A 294 11.33 9.15 19.18
C GLN A 294 12.68 8.68 18.66
N LEU A 295 13.05 9.18 17.47
CA LEU A 295 14.25 8.81 16.77
C LEU A 295 15.24 9.99 16.68
N ASN A 296 16.51 9.67 16.69
CA ASN A 296 17.56 10.51 16.17
C ASN A 296 17.52 10.51 14.63
N LEU A 297 18.23 11.42 13.99
CA LEU A 297 18.28 11.48 12.52
C LEU A 297 18.79 10.19 11.88
N ASP A 298 19.64 9.47 12.57
CA ASP A 298 20.23 8.20 12.16
C ASP A 298 19.32 6.96 12.40
N GLY A 299 18.09 7.19 12.84
CA GLY A 299 17.12 6.14 13.12
C GLY A 299 17.34 5.38 14.44
N THR A 300 18.32 5.77 15.27
CA THR A 300 18.46 5.25 16.62
C THR A 300 17.39 5.84 17.55
N GLU A 301 16.91 5.03 18.50
CA GLU A 301 15.87 5.44 19.44
C GLU A 301 16.42 6.44 20.47
N LYS A 302 15.68 7.52 20.72
CA LYS A 302 15.98 8.44 21.82
C LYS A 302 15.59 7.81 23.15
N ARG A 303 16.40 8.11 24.17
CA ARG A 303 16.19 7.62 25.54
C ARG A 303 16.14 8.78 26.52
N ASP A 304 15.36 8.61 27.58
CA ASP A 304 15.30 9.53 28.72
C ASP A 304 16.53 9.38 29.62
N ALA A 305 16.58 10.16 30.69
CA ALA A 305 17.68 10.13 31.65
C ALA A 305 17.81 8.79 32.40
N SER A 306 16.74 7.99 32.41
CA SER A 306 16.69 6.65 33.02
C SER A 306 17.01 5.54 32.02
N GLY A 307 17.28 5.87 30.75
CA GLY A 307 17.56 4.92 29.67
C GLY A 307 16.34 4.31 29.00
N ASN A 308 15.11 4.73 29.35
CA ASN A 308 13.89 4.25 28.70
C ASN A 308 13.69 4.92 27.35
N ARG A 309 13.05 4.22 26.40
CA ARG A 309 12.64 4.77 25.12
C ARG A 309 11.58 5.84 25.33
N ILE A 310 11.69 6.95 24.61
CA ILE A 310 10.74 8.06 24.67
C ILE A 310 9.65 7.82 23.61
N GLU A 311 8.39 7.74 24.05
CA GLU A 311 7.24 7.61 23.15
C GLU A 311 7.06 8.86 22.28
N THR A 312 6.54 8.68 21.06
CA THR A 312 6.27 9.79 20.13
C THR A 312 4.93 10.45 20.40
N TYR A 313 3.94 9.70 20.83
CA TYR A 313 2.57 10.16 21.09
C TYR A 313 1.96 9.37 22.26
N THR A 314 0.91 9.94 22.83
CA THR A 314 0.14 9.36 23.92
C THR A 314 -1.24 8.87 23.44
N PRO A 315 -1.98 8.09 24.24
CA PRO A 315 -3.38 7.76 23.94
C PRO A 315 -4.26 9.00 23.76
N ALA A 316 -3.99 10.09 24.49
CA ALA A 316 -4.72 11.36 24.35
C ALA A 316 -4.49 12.01 22.97
N ASP A 317 -3.27 11.90 22.41
CA ASP A 317 -2.98 12.35 21.05
C ASP A 317 -3.78 11.57 20.01
N THR A 318 -3.92 10.25 20.20
CA THR A 318 -4.71 9.39 19.29
C THR A 318 -6.19 9.75 19.31
N THR A 319 -6.78 9.92 20.51
CA THR A 319 -8.17 10.39 20.65
C THR A 319 -8.38 11.77 20.03
N ALA A 320 -7.42 12.66 20.18
CA ALA A 320 -7.48 13.99 19.56
C ALA A 320 -7.38 13.92 18.03
N LEU A 321 -6.46 13.10 17.49
CA LEU A 321 -6.32 12.85 16.05
C LEU A 321 -7.58 12.23 15.45
N ALA A 322 -8.29 11.36 16.16
CA ALA A 322 -9.52 10.74 15.66
C ALA A 322 -10.57 11.77 15.23
N ARG A 323 -10.68 12.91 15.94
CA ARG A 323 -11.58 14.00 15.58
C ARG A 323 -11.26 14.63 14.23
N VAL A 324 -9.98 14.73 13.89
CA VAL A 324 -9.50 15.29 12.61
C VAL A 324 -10.05 14.52 11.41
N PHE A 325 -10.20 13.19 11.56
CA PHE A 325 -10.58 12.29 10.48
C PHE A 325 -12.07 11.96 10.44
N THR A 326 -12.92 12.73 11.19
CA THR A 326 -14.38 12.56 11.16
C THR A 326 -15.02 13.27 9.97
N GLY A 327 -16.15 12.75 9.50
CA GLY A 327 -17.00 13.38 8.49
C GLY A 327 -16.64 13.04 7.04
N TRP A 328 -15.61 12.24 6.79
CA TRP A 328 -15.21 11.83 5.45
C TRP A 328 -15.95 10.57 5.01
N ASP A 329 -16.49 10.58 3.79
CA ASP A 329 -17.17 9.43 3.18
C ASP A 329 -16.94 9.42 1.66
N ILE A 330 -17.35 8.33 1.03
CA ILE A 330 -17.21 8.06 -0.39
C ILE A 330 -17.88 9.14 -1.25
N ASP A 331 -17.16 9.65 -2.23
CA ASP A 331 -17.73 10.50 -3.27
C ASP A 331 -18.52 9.67 -4.27
N GLN A 332 -19.83 9.82 -4.25
CA GLN A 332 -20.74 9.15 -5.17
C GLN A 332 -21.29 10.08 -6.27
N THR A 333 -20.80 11.30 -6.38
CA THR A 333 -21.35 12.32 -7.30
C THR A 333 -21.22 11.92 -8.77
N GLN A 334 -20.23 11.11 -9.12
CA GLN A 334 -20.00 10.61 -10.48
C GLN A 334 -20.51 9.17 -10.68
N ASN A 335 -21.19 8.59 -9.70
CA ASN A 335 -21.65 7.22 -9.82
C ASN A 335 -22.91 7.14 -10.71
N VAL A 336 -22.86 6.21 -11.65
CA VAL A 336 -24.03 5.72 -12.36
C VAL A 336 -24.49 4.43 -11.69
N VAL A 337 -25.74 4.41 -11.24
CA VAL A 337 -26.32 3.24 -10.59
C VAL A 337 -26.85 2.27 -11.64
N THR A 338 -26.49 1.01 -11.53
CA THR A 338 -27.01 -0.10 -12.36
C THR A 338 -27.67 -1.12 -11.44
N VAL A 339 -28.88 -1.57 -11.79
CA VAL A 339 -29.55 -2.66 -11.07
C VAL A 339 -29.00 -3.98 -11.60
N GLU A 340 -28.38 -4.75 -10.70
CA GLU A 340 -27.87 -6.06 -11.09
C GLU A 340 -29.05 -7.05 -11.22
N PRO A 341 -29.01 -7.91 -12.26
CA PRO A 341 -30.22 -8.60 -12.70
C PRO A 341 -30.58 -9.87 -11.90
N VAL A 342 -29.74 -10.35 -10.98
CA VAL A 342 -30.03 -11.58 -10.19
C VAL A 342 -30.72 -11.27 -8.88
N GLN A 343 -30.15 -10.39 -8.08
CA GLN A 343 -30.65 -10.04 -6.75
C GLN A 343 -31.38 -8.71 -6.72
N ASN A 344 -31.49 -8.06 -7.89
CA ASN A 344 -32.13 -6.75 -8.03
C ASN A 344 -31.49 -5.66 -7.15
N ARG A 345 -30.18 -5.82 -6.88
CA ARG A 345 -29.39 -4.91 -6.04
C ARG A 345 -28.90 -3.72 -6.85
N SER A 346 -29.08 -2.52 -6.34
CA SER A 346 -28.51 -1.32 -6.93
C SER A 346 -27.01 -1.26 -6.68
N LEU A 347 -26.23 -1.21 -7.74
CA LEU A 347 -24.78 -1.13 -7.70
C LEU A 347 -24.32 0.24 -8.22
N PRO A 348 -23.44 0.97 -7.51
CA PRO A 348 -22.77 2.13 -8.07
C PRO A 348 -21.82 1.69 -9.20
N SER A 349 -21.48 2.60 -10.11
CA SER A 349 -20.37 2.38 -11.04
C SER A 349 -19.03 2.34 -10.30
N THR A 350 -17.95 2.00 -11.01
CA THR A 350 -16.60 1.96 -10.43
C THR A 350 -16.02 3.36 -10.13
N ALA A 351 -16.70 4.45 -10.49
CA ALA A 351 -16.18 5.82 -10.43
C ALA A 351 -15.69 6.21 -9.03
N PHE A 352 -16.47 5.90 -7.99
CA PHE A 352 -16.13 6.27 -6.61
C PHE A 352 -14.80 5.69 -6.12
N THR A 353 -14.35 4.58 -6.68
CA THR A 353 -13.14 3.89 -6.19
C THR A 353 -11.85 4.67 -6.46
N ARG A 354 -11.87 5.66 -7.36
CA ARG A 354 -10.73 6.52 -7.69
C ARG A 354 -10.92 8.00 -7.33
N LEU A 355 -12.08 8.36 -6.80
CA LEU A 355 -12.34 9.73 -6.34
C LEU A 355 -11.93 9.84 -4.87
N PRO A 356 -11.27 10.94 -4.45
CA PRO A 356 -11.02 11.18 -3.04
C PRO A 356 -12.33 11.22 -2.25
N MET A 357 -12.32 10.72 -1.01
CA MET A 357 -13.46 10.85 -0.10
C MET A 357 -13.83 12.32 0.08
N GLN A 358 -15.12 12.60 0.24
CA GLN A 358 -15.69 13.92 0.45
C GLN A 358 -16.05 14.16 1.91
N LEU A 359 -15.94 15.41 2.33
CA LEU A 359 -16.36 15.84 3.66
C LEU A 359 -17.89 16.06 3.69
N THR A 360 -18.55 15.44 4.67
CA THR A 360 -19.89 15.79 5.11
C THR A 360 -19.77 16.64 6.37
N PRO A 361 -19.88 17.97 6.30
CA PRO A 361 -19.57 18.87 7.43
C PRO A 361 -20.38 18.58 8.69
N ALA A 362 -21.63 18.15 8.55
CA ALA A 362 -22.49 17.78 9.68
C ALA A 362 -21.96 16.59 10.49
N ASN A 363 -21.12 15.74 9.91
CA ASN A 363 -20.53 14.56 10.52
C ASN A 363 -19.13 14.82 11.10
N HIS A 364 -18.56 16.01 10.84
CA HIS A 364 -17.24 16.38 11.37
C HIS A 364 -17.33 16.90 12.80
N SER A 365 -16.32 16.56 13.63
CA SER A 365 -16.20 17.05 15.00
C SER A 365 -15.99 18.57 15.05
N THR A 366 -16.79 19.24 15.86
CA THR A 366 -16.64 20.67 16.11
C THR A 366 -15.88 20.99 17.40
N LEU A 367 -15.41 19.96 18.13
CA LEU A 367 -14.64 20.16 19.36
C LEU A 367 -13.19 20.53 19.05
N ALA A 368 -12.58 21.28 19.97
CA ALA A 368 -11.15 21.53 19.91
C ALA A 368 -10.35 20.22 19.98
N SER A 369 -9.23 20.18 19.31
CA SER A 369 -8.34 19.01 19.27
C SER A 369 -6.90 19.44 19.48
N SER A 370 -6.21 18.83 20.45
CA SER A 370 -4.82 19.12 20.78
C SER A 370 -4.00 17.83 20.77
N PHE A 371 -2.96 17.75 19.94
CA PHE A 371 -2.09 16.58 19.80
C PHE A 371 -0.70 17.00 19.32
N LEU A 372 0.32 16.34 19.77
CA LEU A 372 1.72 16.55 19.35
C LEU A 372 2.15 18.03 19.38
N GLY A 373 1.64 18.78 20.34
CA GLY A 373 1.91 20.22 20.47
C GLY A 373 1.13 21.13 19.52
N ALA A 374 0.31 20.61 18.62
CA ALA A 374 -0.59 21.39 17.77
C ALA A 374 -1.97 21.56 18.43
N ASN A 375 -2.62 22.68 18.14
CA ASN A 375 -3.97 22.98 18.62
C ASN A 375 -4.86 23.35 17.44
N ILE A 376 -5.97 22.61 17.28
CA ILE A 376 -7.05 22.91 16.34
C ILE A 376 -8.21 23.49 17.15
N ALA A 377 -8.62 24.69 16.83
CA ALA A 377 -9.68 25.37 17.55
C ALA A 377 -11.04 24.71 17.36
N ALA A 378 -11.94 24.87 18.32
CA ALA A 378 -13.32 24.43 18.16
C ALA A 378 -13.98 25.15 16.97
N GLY A 379 -14.80 24.44 16.19
CA GLY A 379 -15.47 24.95 15.00
C GLY A 379 -14.60 25.08 13.76
N THR A 380 -13.33 24.63 13.79
CA THR A 380 -12.50 24.51 12.58
C THR A 380 -13.16 23.56 11.58
N SER A 381 -13.16 23.93 10.29
CA SER A 381 -13.72 23.08 9.23
C SER A 381 -12.94 21.76 9.09
N GLY A 382 -13.62 20.69 8.67
CA GLY A 382 -12.96 19.38 8.52
C GLY A 382 -11.80 19.39 7.50
N THR A 383 -11.87 20.23 6.47
CA THR A 383 -10.78 20.38 5.51
C THR A 383 -9.56 21.06 6.13
N GLU A 384 -9.76 22.11 6.91
CA GLU A 384 -8.68 22.81 7.63
C GLU A 384 -8.11 21.93 8.75
N ALA A 385 -8.97 21.20 9.47
CA ALA A 385 -8.56 20.26 10.50
C ALA A 385 -7.70 19.13 9.90
N LEU A 386 -8.13 18.53 8.78
CA LEU A 386 -7.35 17.52 8.06
C LEU A 386 -5.98 18.06 7.64
N LYS A 387 -5.98 19.25 7.02
CA LYS A 387 -4.72 19.89 6.61
C LYS A 387 -3.78 20.10 7.79
N ALA A 388 -4.28 20.66 8.88
CA ALA A 388 -3.49 20.91 10.09
C ALA A 388 -2.97 19.62 10.72
N GLY A 389 -3.79 18.57 10.79
CA GLY A 389 -3.42 17.26 11.31
C GLY A 389 -2.30 16.61 10.51
N LEU A 390 -2.47 16.53 9.19
CA LEU A 390 -1.46 15.95 8.30
C LEU A 390 -0.17 16.79 8.24
N ASP A 391 -0.27 18.13 8.31
CA ASP A 391 0.89 19.03 8.37
C ASP A 391 1.68 18.83 9.67
N THR A 392 1.00 18.61 10.79
CA THR A 392 1.62 18.36 12.10
C THR A 392 2.41 17.03 12.07
N LEU A 393 1.77 15.97 11.60
CA LEU A 393 2.43 14.67 11.43
C LEU A 393 3.62 14.76 10.47
N PHE A 394 3.43 15.36 9.29
CA PHE A 394 4.49 15.50 8.27
C PHE A 394 5.69 16.29 8.77
N LYS A 395 5.48 17.35 9.56
CA LYS A 395 6.57 18.19 10.10
C LYS A 395 7.33 17.54 11.24
N HIS A 396 6.80 16.49 11.84
CA HIS A 396 7.43 15.82 12.97
C HIS A 396 8.84 15.31 12.57
N PRO A 397 9.87 15.49 13.41
CA PRO A 397 11.25 15.13 13.07
C PRO A 397 11.46 13.64 12.81
N ASN A 398 10.64 12.77 13.37
CA ASN A 398 10.72 11.33 13.19
C ASN A 398 10.44 10.84 11.76
N VAL A 399 9.65 11.58 10.96
CA VAL A 399 9.17 11.07 9.66
C VAL A 399 10.34 10.73 8.73
N GLY A 400 11.35 11.60 8.67
CA GLY A 400 12.52 11.35 7.82
C GLY A 400 13.25 10.05 8.16
N PRO A 401 13.76 9.84 9.38
CA PRO A 401 14.45 8.62 9.76
C PRO A 401 13.53 7.38 9.77
N PHE A 402 12.25 7.51 10.16
CA PHE A 402 11.30 6.41 10.17
C PHE A 402 11.00 5.89 8.75
N PHE A 403 10.61 6.78 7.85
CA PHE A 403 10.32 6.44 6.46
C PHE A 403 11.58 6.01 5.71
N GLY A 404 12.67 6.76 5.85
CA GLY A 404 13.95 6.48 5.18
C GLY A 404 14.48 5.09 5.51
N ARG A 405 14.52 4.71 6.79
CA ARG A 405 14.93 3.37 7.23
C ARG A 405 14.09 2.28 6.58
N GLN A 406 12.77 2.46 6.55
CA GLN A 406 11.88 1.47 5.96
C GLN A 406 12.03 1.34 4.45
N MET A 407 12.30 2.42 3.72
CA MET A 407 12.57 2.37 2.28
C MET A 407 13.90 1.67 1.99
N ILE A 408 14.95 1.93 2.77
CA ILE A 408 16.22 1.18 2.66
C ILE A 408 15.97 -0.31 2.85
N GLN A 409 15.20 -0.68 3.88
CA GLN A 409 14.92 -2.08 4.21
C GLN A 409 14.10 -2.82 3.13
N ARG A 410 13.21 -2.11 2.43
CA ARG A 410 12.43 -2.68 1.33
C ARG A 410 13.22 -2.81 0.03
N LEU A 411 14.18 -1.94 -0.21
CA LEU A 411 14.87 -1.86 -1.50
C LEU A 411 16.28 -2.45 -1.48
N VAL A 412 17.06 -2.23 -0.42
CA VAL A 412 18.51 -2.47 -0.43
C VAL A 412 18.97 -3.49 0.59
N THR A 413 18.82 -3.21 1.90
CA THR A 413 19.35 -4.07 2.97
C THR A 413 18.43 -4.09 4.19
N SER A 414 18.33 -5.25 4.85
CA SER A 414 17.55 -5.39 6.09
C SER A 414 18.16 -4.61 7.26
N ASN A 415 19.49 -4.44 7.27
CA ASN A 415 20.27 -3.84 8.36
C ASN A 415 21.08 -2.63 7.89
N PRO A 416 20.42 -1.48 7.58
CA PRO A 416 21.16 -0.27 7.21
C PRO A 416 21.95 0.26 8.40
N SER A 417 23.16 0.81 8.14
CA SER A 417 23.90 1.52 9.16
C SER A 417 23.14 2.78 9.61
N PRO A 418 23.37 3.26 10.85
CA PRO A 418 22.83 4.55 11.30
C PRO A 418 23.24 5.70 10.37
N ALA A 419 24.46 5.69 9.86
CA ALA A 419 24.94 6.71 8.94
C ALA A 419 24.16 6.73 7.61
N TYR A 420 23.83 5.57 7.08
CA TYR A 420 23.00 5.45 5.86
C TYR A 420 21.58 6.01 6.11
N VAL A 421 20.97 5.61 7.22
CA VAL A 421 19.64 6.14 7.61
C VAL A 421 19.70 7.67 7.75
N ALA A 422 20.73 8.22 8.38
CA ALA A 422 20.90 9.68 8.55
C ALA A 422 20.96 10.41 7.20
N ARG A 423 21.68 9.86 6.20
CA ARG A 423 21.78 10.48 4.87
C ARG A 423 20.43 10.47 4.14
N VAL A 424 19.71 9.37 4.18
CA VAL A 424 18.37 9.27 3.58
C VAL A 424 17.36 10.16 4.30
N ALA A 425 17.39 10.21 5.63
CA ALA A 425 16.57 11.11 6.43
C ALA A 425 16.91 12.59 6.15
N GLY A 426 18.18 12.89 5.92
CA GLY A 426 18.62 14.21 5.47
C GLY A 426 18.00 14.61 4.14
N ALA A 427 18.00 13.71 3.15
CA ALA A 427 17.36 13.93 1.85
C ALA A 427 15.83 14.11 1.97
N PHE A 428 15.18 13.37 2.86
CA PHE A 428 13.76 13.58 3.18
C PHE A 428 13.52 14.98 3.77
N ASN A 429 14.35 15.42 4.70
CA ASN A 429 14.21 16.70 5.37
C ASN A 429 14.48 17.90 4.45
N ASN A 430 15.39 17.73 3.48
CA ASN A 430 15.74 18.73 2.49
C ASN A 430 16.38 18.06 1.27
N ASN A 431 15.74 18.17 0.14
CA ASN A 431 16.23 17.61 -1.14
C ASN A 431 17.43 18.37 -1.76
N GLY A 432 18.03 19.33 -1.04
CA GLY A 432 19.07 20.23 -1.54
C GLY A 432 18.54 21.55 -2.11
N ALA A 433 17.23 21.64 -2.40
CA ALA A 433 16.56 22.85 -2.85
C ALA A 433 15.57 23.42 -1.80
N GLY A 434 15.68 22.99 -0.54
CA GLY A 434 14.81 23.44 0.55
C GLY A 434 13.46 22.72 0.65
N VAL A 435 13.19 21.69 -0.14
CA VAL A 435 11.94 20.95 -0.13
C VAL A 435 12.03 19.74 0.78
N ARG A 436 11.10 19.65 1.74
CA ARG A 436 10.91 18.48 2.60
C ARG A 436 9.95 17.48 1.93
N GLY A 437 10.25 16.18 2.07
CA GLY A 437 9.40 15.09 1.63
C GLY A 437 9.41 14.83 0.12
N ASP A 438 10.43 15.29 -0.59
CA ASP A 438 10.66 14.97 -2.00
C ASP A 438 11.04 13.48 -2.13
N LEU A 439 10.09 12.67 -2.62
CA LEU A 439 10.28 11.22 -2.73
C LEU A 439 11.29 10.84 -3.81
N ALA A 440 11.43 11.63 -4.88
CA ALA A 440 12.47 11.38 -5.87
C ALA A 440 13.87 11.50 -5.24
N ALA A 441 14.09 12.54 -4.41
CA ALA A 441 15.33 12.70 -3.67
C ALA A 441 15.56 11.58 -2.65
N VAL A 442 14.50 11.14 -1.96
CA VAL A 442 14.57 10.02 -1.00
C VAL A 442 14.93 8.71 -1.69
N PHE A 443 14.25 8.33 -2.77
CA PHE A 443 14.55 7.09 -3.51
C PHE A 443 15.95 7.16 -4.15
N ALA A 444 16.37 8.33 -4.65
CA ALA A 444 17.73 8.53 -5.12
C ALA A 444 18.75 8.34 -3.99
N ALA A 445 18.54 8.93 -2.81
CA ALA A 445 19.41 8.74 -1.65
C ALA A 445 19.47 7.27 -1.19
N VAL A 446 18.34 6.52 -1.27
CA VAL A 446 18.31 5.09 -0.96
C VAL A 446 19.10 4.27 -1.98
N LEU A 447 18.93 4.51 -3.26
CA LEU A 447 19.50 3.66 -4.29
C LEU A 447 20.94 4.01 -4.69
N LEU A 448 21.33 5.26 -4.50
CA LEU A 448 22.64 5.78 -4.91
C LEU A 448 23.64 5.93 -3.76
N ASP A 449 23.27 5.61 -2.53
CA ASP A 449 24.15 5.71 -1.37
C ASP A 449 25.40 4.85 -1.54
N ASP A 450 26.55 5.35 -1.07
CA ASP A 450 27.81 4.62 -1.16
C ASP A 450 27.78 3.28 -0.42
N GLU A 451 27.01 3.17 0.66
CA GLU A 451 26.80 1.88 1.36
C GLU A 451 26.04 0.87 0.48
N ALA A 452 25.09 1.35 -0.33
CA ALA A 452 24.35 0.52 -1.27
C ALA A 452 25.17 0.14 -2.52
N ARG A 453 26.08 1.01 -2.97
CA ARG A 453 26.82 0.89 -4.25
C ARG A 453 28.24 0.37 -4.07
N GLY A 454 28.87 0.69 -2.97
CA GLY A 454 30.27 0.33 -2.72
C GLY A 454 30.49 -1.18 -2.60
N PRO A 455 31.75 -1.65 -2.78
CA PRO A 455 32.11 -3.06 -2.69
C PRO A 455 31.98 -3.62 -1.27
N GLN A 456 32.00 -2.75 -0.24
CA GLN A 456 31.91 -3.16 1.16
C GLN A 456 30.61 -3.92 1.46
N GLY A 457 29.49 -3.56 0.82
CA GLY A 457 28.23 -4.25 0.97
C GLY A 457 28.24 -5.71 0.48
N LEU A 458 29.23 -6.12 -0.32
CA LEU A 458 29.38 -7.50 -0.77
C LEU A 458 30.12 -8.40 0.24
N VAL A 459 30.91 -7.82 1.13
CA VAL A 459 31.76 -8.55 2.07
C VAL A 459 31.33 -8.36 3.53
N GLN A 460 30.48 -7.38 3.82
CA GLN A 460 30.02 -7.11 5.17
C GLN A 460 28.96 -8.12 5.60
N ASN A 461 29.22 -8.83 6.69
CA ASN A 461 28.24 -9.72 7.30
C ASN A 461 26.97 -8.95 7.72
N GLY A 462 25.80 -9.47 7.33
CA GLY A 462 24.52 -8.83 7.65
C GLY A 462 24.05 -7.76 6.68
N PHE A 463 24.84 -7.37 5.66
CA PHE A 463 24.37 -6.51 4.58
C PHE A 463 23.56 -7.30 3.54
N GLY A 464 22.58 -6.64 2.92
CA GLY A 464 21.66 -7.25 1.97
C GLY A 464 20.32 -7.61 2.60
N LYS A 465 19.47 -8.25 1.82
CA LYS A 465 18.15 -8.70 2.27
C LYS A 465 17.75 -9.99 1.56
N LEU A 466 16.96 -10.79 2.23
CA LEU A 466 16.28 -11.90 1.58
C LEU A 466 15.23 -11.33 0.61
N ARG A 467 15.42 -11.58 -0.70
CA ARG A 467 14.47 -11.12 -1.70
C ARG A 467 13.15 -11.85 -1.53
N GLU A 468 12.08 -11.09 -1.48
CA GLU A 468 10.73 -11.57 -1.22
C GLU A 468 10.26 -12.58 -2.28
N PRO A 469 9.45 -13.60 -1.91
CA PRO A 469 9.01 -14.63 -2.84
C PRO A 469 8.31 -14.08 -4.08
N MET A 470 7.40 -13.10 -3.93
CA MET A 470 6.73 -12.47 -5.07
C MET A 470 7.72 -11.75 -5.99
N LEU A 471 8.73 -11.07 -5.44
CA LEU A 471 9.76 -10.39 -6.23
C LEU A 471 10.67 -11.40 -6.96
N ARG A 472 10.94 -12.58 -6.38
CA ARG A 472 11.68 -13.64 -7.05
C ARG A 472 10.90 -14.18 -8.24
N LEU A 473 9.59 -14.40 -8.08
CA LEU A 473 8.72 -14.85 -9.16
C LEU A 473 8.67 -13.81 -10.31
N VAL A 474 8.49 -12.53 -9.97
CA VAL A 474 8.48 -11.46 -10.96
C VAL A 474 9.83 -11.34 -11.66
N GLN A 475 10.94 -11.40 -10.93
CA GLN A 475 12.29 -11.39 -11.50
C GLN A 475 12.48 -12.52 -12.48
N TRP A 476 12.16 -13.75 -12.08
CA TRP A 476 12.24 -14.92 -12.92
C TRP A 476 11.36 -14.75 -14.18
N GLY A 477 10.10 -14.38 -14.01
CA GLY A 477 9.19 -14.18 -15.12
C GLY A 477 9.69 -13.16 -16.15
N ARG A 478 10.19 -12.02 -15.69
CA ARG A 478 10.75 -10.99 -16.58
C ARG A 478 12.05 -11.41 -17.24
N THR A 479 12.95 -12.06 -16.51
CA THR A 479 14.25 -12.52 -17.04
C THR A 479 14.07 -13.55 -18.16
N PHE A 480 13.11 -14.45 -18.04
CA PHE A 480 12.83 -15.47 -19.03
C PHE A 480 11.73 -15.08 -20.04
N GLY A 481 11.29 -13.84 -20.04
CA GLY A 481 10.31 -13.32 -21.00
C GLY A 481 8.96 -14.02 -20.93
N ILE A 482 8.48 -14.36 -19.72
CA ILE A 482 7.15 -14.97 -19.57
C ILE A 482 6.09 -14.02 -20.12
N SER A 483 5.20 -14.57 -20.91
CA SER A 483 4.08 -13.85 -21.48
C SER A 483 2.75 -14.56 -21.21
N SER A 484 1.67 -13.82 -21.25
CA SER A 484 0.31 -14.36 -21.20
C SER A 484 -0.29 -14.30 -22.58
N ALA A 485 -0.54 -15.43 -23.23
CA ALA A 485 -1.02 -15.52 -24.61
C ALA A 485 -2.30 -14.69 -24.86
N ARG A 486 -3.19 -14.59 -23.86
CA ARG A 486 -4.42 -13.78 -23.89
C ARG A 486 -4.30 -12.45 -23.14
N GLY A 487 -3.13 -12.09 -22.65
CA GLY A 487 -2.91 -10.91 -21.81
C GLY A 487 -3.67 -10.91 -20.49
N SER A 488 -4.17 -12.06 -20.02
CA SER A 488 -5.06 -12.14 -18.87
C SER A 488 -4.36 -12.26 -17.53
N TRP A 489 -3.10 -12.70 -17.50
CA TRP A 489 -2.24 -12.82 -16.32
C TRP A 489 -2.93 -13.50 -15.12
N LYS A 490 -3.57 -14.65 -15.36
CA LYS A 490 -4.36 -15.39 -14.36
C LYS A 490 -3.45 -16.15 -13.37
N ILE A 491 -2.61 -15.42 -12.65
CA ILE A 491 -1.75 -16.01 -11.61
C ILE A 491 -2.55 -16.17 -10.30
N GLY A 492 -3.37 -15.20 -9.94
CA GLY A 492 -4.22 -15.26 -8.75
C GLY A 492 -3.48 -14.94 -7.44
N ASP A 493 -4.12 -15.30 -6.33
CA ASP A 493 -3.57 -15.16 -4.99
C ASP A 493 -2.57 -16.29 -4.69
N LEU A 494 -1.34 -15.93 -4.35
CA LEU A 494 -0.26 -16.86 -3.97
C LEU A 494 0.11 -16.76 -2.48
N GLY A 495 -0.80 -16.22 -1.65
CA GLY A 495 -0.56 -15.94 -0.24
C GLY A 495 -0.57 -17.17 0.68
N ASN A 496 -0.97 -18.35 0.21
CA ASN A 496 -0.99 -19.55 1.04
C ASN A 496 0.45 -20.09 1.28
N PRO A 497 0.96 -20.06 2.54
CA PRO A 497 2.33 -20.47 2.81
C PRO A 497 2.55 -22.00 2.76
N ALA A 498 1.47 -22.79 2.86
CA ALA A 498 1.59 -24.25 2.82
C ALA A 498 1.70 -24.80 1.39
N THR A 499 1.15 -24.13 0.40
CA THR A 499 1.01 -24.65 -0.96
C THR A 499 1.51 -23.71 -2.05
N GLN A 500 1.85 -22.46 -1.71
CA GLN A 500 2.21 -21.40 -2.64
C GLN A 500 3.40 -20.58 -2.12
N LEU A 501 3.49 -19.31 -2.51
CA LEU A 501 4.61 -18.44 -2.14
C LEU A 501 4.58 -17.94 -0.70
N GLY A 502 3.44 -18.02 -0.01
CA GLY A 502 3.22 -17.36 1.29
C GLY A 502 3.15 -15.84 1.21
N GLN A 503 3.09 -15.29 0.00
CA GLN A 503 3.03 -13.86 -0.26
C GLN A 503 2.34 -13.60 -1.60
N SER A 504 1.46 -12.58 -1.62
CA SER A 504 0.82 -12.11 -2.85
C SER A 504 0.75 -10.59 -2.86
N PRO A 505 1.06 -9.90 -3.98
CA PRO A 505 1.05 -8.45 -4.01
C PRO A 505 -0.35 -7.91 -3.69
N LEU A 506 -0.42 -6.82 -2.91
CA LEU A 506 -1.66 -6.17 -2.45
C LEU A 506 -2.61 -7.08 -1.65
N ARG A 507 -2.10 -8.17 -1.06
CA ARG A 507 -2.86 -9.08 -0.17
C ARG A 507 -2.17 -9.32 1.18
N PRO A 508 -1.62 -8.29 1.84
CA PRO A 508 -1.03 -8.49 3.15
C PRO A 508 -2.05 -9.07 4.13
N ALA A 509 -1.56 -9.90 5.06
CA ALA A 509 -2.39 -10.54 6.08
C ALA A 509 -2.86 -9.57 7.18
N SER A 510 -2.13 -8.47 7.37
CA SER A 510 -2.44 -7.43 8.35
C SER A 510 -1.80 -6.10 7.94
N VAL A 511 -2.04 -5.04 8.73
CA VAL A 511 -1.39 -3.72 8.57
C VAL A 511 0.14 -3.77 8.71
N PHE A 512 0.70 -4.86 9.23
CA PHE A 512 2.15 -5.09 9.33
C PHE A 512 2.75 -5.77 8.10
N ASN A 513 1.95 -6.00 7.04
CA ASN A 513 2.32 -6.71 5.84
C ASN A 513 2.59 -8.22 6.08
N PHE A 514 3.27 -8.91 5.16
CA PHE A 514 3.61 -10.34 5.25
C PHE A 514 4.83 -10.58 6.14
N PHE A 515 5.84 -9.73 6.03
CA PHE A 515 7.09 -9.86 6.76
C PHE A 515 7.42 -8.57 7.49
N GLN A 516 7.75 -8.68 8.75
CA GLN A 516 8.38 -7.57 9.44
C GLN A 516 9.72 -7.29 8.75
N THR A 517 9.99 -6.02 8.47
CA THR A 517 11.24 -5.59 7.83
C THR A 517 12.50 -5.96 8.64
N ARG A 518 12.33 -6.37 9.90
CA ARG A 518 13.37 -6.83 10.83
C ARG A 518 13.51 -8.35 10.93
N LEU A 519 12.82 -9.15 10.11
CA LEU A 519 13.08 -10.60 10.07
C LEU A 519 14.47 -10.84 9.46
N CYS A 520 15.48 -10.78 10.33
CA CYS A 520 16.76 -11.41 10.09
C CYS A 520 16.56 -12.92 10.15
N ALA A 521 17.08 -13.67 9.18
CA ALA A 521 17.32 -15.10 9.42
C ALA A 521 18.10 -15.21 10.74
N ALA A 522 17.59 -15.97 11.70
CA ALA A 522 18.06 -16.01 13.09
C ALA A 522 19.56 -16.36 13.29
N VAL A 523 20.28 -16.59 12.20
CA VAL A 523 21.69 -17.03 12.20
C VAL A 523 22.68 -15.86 12.11
N TYR A 524 22.28 -14.63 11.68
CA TYR A 524 23.22 -13.57 11.37
C TYR A 524 22.85 -12.15 11.85
N CYS A 525 21.95 -11.99 12.82
CA CYS A 525 21.68 -10.67 13.39
C CYS A 525 22.32 -10.52 14.78
N PRO A 526 23.41 -9.74 14.93
CA PRO A 526 23.99 -9.46 16.25
C PRO A 526 23.07 -8.66 17.17
N GLU A 527 22.08 -7.95 16.59
CA GLU A 527 21.14 -7.08 17.30
C GLU A 527 19.75 -7.71 17.51
N CYS A 528 19.55 -8.99 17.19
CA CYS A 528 18.37 -9.72 17.68
C CYS A 528 18.53 -9.88 19.18
N ASP A 529 17.98 -8.91 19.90
CA ASP A 529 17.99 -8.76 21.33
C ASP A 529 17.68 -10.10 22.02
N ALA A 530 18.33 -10.35 23.14
CA ALA A 530 18.20 -11.57 23.94
C ALA A 530 16.72 -11.91 24.29
N ASP A 531 15.84 -10.90 24.28
CA ASP A 531 14.40 -11.02 24.50
C ASP A 531 13.64 -11.70 23.34
N THR A 532 14.17 -11.64 22.10
CA THR A 532 13.56 -12.33 20.95
C THR A 532 14.02 -13.79 20.85
N ARG A 533 15.18 -14.13 21.41
CA ARG A 533 15.69 -15.52 21.47
C ARG A 533 14.93 -16.37 22.49
N ALA A 534 14.37 -15.76 23.53
CA ALA A 534 13.62 -16.47 24.58
C ALA A 534 12.21 -16.91 24.15
N ARG A 535 11.73 -16.49 22.96
CA ARG A 535 10.37 -16.77 22.49
C ARG A 535 10.27 -17.75 21.31
N VAL A 536 11.36 -18.31 20.85
CA VAL A 536 11.33 -19.42 19.87
C VAL A 536 11.58 -20.72 20.65
N PRO A 537 10.58 -21.62 20.77
CA PRO A 537 10.82 -22.93 21.38
C PRO A 537 11.87 -23.66 20.55
N ALA A 538 12.90 -24.19 21.19
CA ALA A 538 13.84 -25.11 20.60
C ALA A 538 13.07 -26.37 20.18
N GLY A 539 12.82 -26.53 18.87
CA GLY A 539 12.20 -27.73 18.32
C GLY A 539 11.03 -27.43 17.37
N GLN A 540 11.29 -26.90 16.20
CA GLN A 540 10.60 -27.21 14.94
C GLN A 540 11.52 -26.86 13.77
#